data_5938f292e2db3910994e7a3402610a89
#
_entry.id   5938f292e2db3910994e7a3402610a89
#
_cell.length_a   1.000
_cell.length_b   1.000
_cell.length_c   1.000
_cell.angle_alpha   90.00
_cell.angle_beta   90.00
_cell.angle_gamma   90.00
#
_symmetry.space_group_name_H-M   'P 1'
#
loop_
_entity.id
_entity.type
_entity.pdbx_description
1 polymer ?
#
loop_
_entity_poly.entity_id
_entity_poly.type
_entity_poly.pdbx_seq_one_letter_code
_entity_poly.pdbx_strand_id
1 'polypeptide(L)'
;SVPEYFLTSYDAYNTGVYILEEGAHYLTIADDAHAAANNILTVKGKTTADGMTADGDASMVYTATYSFDATTYAKAYGTGNDVTSLFAAADVNRYEGSGDNTVTYYSRSNWEGTVTPGAVKLAMTQQLFDDTVLTDSDLPSADGYEWPVFGKQADLQLINMRGVDADDPQWETFMDQLTFNQLAKICANGLRMTIAINEIGKPETVDHNGPSGVTQKYSVGSNGYAVQTNDPDKNMKGTCYPCNGIIAATMNSQLVQEVGELIGEDAMWAGYAGLYGTGLNIHRSPYSGRVFEYYSEDGILTGLIDARETVGIQSKGVYVYNKHFVLNDQENNRAGIG
;
A
#
# COMPACT_ATOMS: atom_id res chain seq x y z
N SER A 1 17.53 3.95 -20.14
CA SER A 1 16.30 4.01 -20.95
C SER A 1 15.11 3.96 -20.02
N VAL A 2 14.07 4.69 -20.36
CA VAL A 2 12.78 4.68 -19.66
C VAL A 2 11.80 3.94 -20.59
N PRO A 3 11.21 2.81 -20.17
CA PRO A 3 10.17 2.16 -20.96
C PRO A 3 8.96 3.09 -21.17
N GLU A 4 8.39 3.08 -22.37
CA GLU A 4 7.20 3.88 -22.69
C GLU A 4 6.00 3.58 -21.81
N TYR A 5 5.93 2.36 -21.27
CA TYR A 5 4.90 2.00 -20.28
C TYR A 5 4.80 3.00 -19.12
N PHE A 6 5.90 3.58 -18.68
CA PHE A 6 5.89 4.57 -17.60
C PHE A 6 5.36 5.96 -17.99
N LEU A 7 5.06 6.16 -19.28
CA LEU A 7 4.38 7.35 -19.78
C LEU A 7 2.86 7.17 -19.84
N THR A 8 2.36 5.97 -19.56
CA THR A 8 0.94 5.66 -19.64
C THR A 8 0.16 6.10 -18.42
N SER A 9 -1.15 6.23 -18.58
CA SER A 9 -2.12 6.52 -17.52
C SER A 9 -3.20 5.44 -17.50
N TYR A 10 -3.76 5.14 -16.34
CA TYR A 10 -4.91 4.25 -16.27
C TYR A 10 -6.20 5.03 -16.59
N ASP A 11 -6.91 4.61 -17.63
CA ASP A 11 -8.17 5.23 -18.04
C ASP A 11 -9.36 4.48 -17.43
N ALA A 12 -9.74 4.88 -16.23
CA ALA A 12 -10.78 4.21 -15.46
C ALA A 12 -12.18 4.32 -16.07
N TYR A 13 -12.45 5.33 -16.92
CA TYR A 13 -13.80 5.68 -17.31
C TYR A 13 -14.19 5.20 -18.71
N ASN A 14 -13.22 5.05 -19.60
CA ASN A 14 -13.51 4.71 -21.00
C ASN A 14 -13.05 3.30 -21.34
N THR A 15 -11.74 3.04 -21.19
CA THR A 15 -11.15 1.77 -21.67
C THR A 15 -10.92 0.75 -20.56
N GLY A 16 -10.78 1.17 -19.30
CA GLY A 16 -10.48 0.31 -18.16
C GLY A 16 -9.08 -0.32 -18.21
N VAL A 17 -8.17 0.25 -19.00
CA VAL A 17 -6.79 -0.23 -19.14
C VAL A 17 -5.81 0.94 -19.08
N TYR A 18 -4.51 0.64 -19.09
CA TYR A 18 -3.50 1.68 -19.31
C TYR A 18 -3.52 2.13 -20.76
N ILE A 19 -3.43 3.44 -20.96
CA ILE A 19 -3.40 4.09 -22.26
C ILE A 19 -2.16 4.97 -22.38
N LEU A 20 -1.64 5.11 -23.59
CA LEU A 20 -0.74 6.20 -23.95
C LEU A 20 -1.59 7.32 -24.54
N GLU A 21 -1.60 8.46 -23.90
CA GLU A 21 -2.42 9.60 -24.33
C GLU A 21 -1.83 10.24 -25.58
N GLU A 22 -2.72 10.79 -26.42
CA GLU A 22 -2.31 11.57 -27.59
C GLU A 22 -1.63 12.88 -27.16
N GLY A 23 -0.59 13.27 -27.87
CA GLY A 23 0.05 14.56 -27.72
C GLY A 23 1.52 14.48 -27.32
N ALA A 24 2.04 15.60 -26.86
CA ALA A 24 3.44 15.74 -26.49
C ALA A 24 3.68 15.25 -25.06
N HIS A 25 4.66 14.36 -24.92
CA HIS A 25 5.18 13.87 -23.64
C HIS A 25 6.59 14.42 -23.44
N TYR A 26 6.87 14.83 -22.22
CA TYR A 26 8.13 15.46 -21.85
C TYR A 26 8.84 14.63 -20.80
N LEU A 27 10.13 14.39 -21.01
CA LEU A 27 10.98 13.72 -20.06
C LEU A 27 12.21 14.60 -19.79
N THR A 28 12.53 14.82 -18.53
CA THR A 28 13.70 15.60 -18.14
C THR A 28 14.44 14.94 -16.99
N ILE A 29 15.71 15.31 -16.84
CA ILE A 29 16.55 14.98 -15.67
C ILE A 29 17.03 16.30 -15.10
N ALA A 30 16.94 16.44 -13.77
CA ALA A 30 17.39 17.63 -13.07
C ALA A 30 17.82 17.28 -11.63
N ASP A 31 18.46 18.21 -10.96
CA ASP A 31 18.97 18.03 -9.59
C ASP A 31 17.84 18.00 -8.54
N ASP A 32 16.70 18.61 -8.85
CA ASP A 32 15.52 18.63 -8.00
C ASP A 32 14.22 18.77 -8.81
N ALA A 33 13.08 18.62 -8.13
CA ALA A 33 11.76 18.67 -8.75
C ALA A 33 11.41 20.05 -9.34
N HIS A 34 11.86 21.14 -8.72
CA HIS A 34 11.64 22.50 -9.25
C HIS A 34 12.43 22.74 -10.53
N ALA A 35 13.70 22.33 -10.54
CA ALA A 35 14.53 22.41 -11.75
C ALA A 35 13.93 21.56 -12.87
N ALA A 36 13.45 20.34 -12.58
CA ALA A 36 12.76 19.50 -13.55
C ALA A 36 11.51 20.18 -14.12
N ALA A 37 10.67 20.75 -13.27
CA ALA A 37 9.47 21.47 -13.69
C ALA A 37 9.84 22.69 -14.56
N ASN A 38 10.83 23.48 -14.15
CA ASN A 38 11.28 24.65 -14.89
C ASN A 38 11.81 24.27 -16.27
N ASN A 39 12.59 23.18 -16.41
CA ASN A 39 13.07 22.68 -17.70
C ASN A 39 11.90 22.42 -18.66
N ILE A 40 10.88 21.66 -18.20
CA ILE A 40 9.70 21.34 -19.03
C ILE A 40 8.90 22.61 -19.35
N LEU A 41 8.67 23.47 -18.37
CA LEU A 41 7.93 24.72 -18.57
C LEU A 41 8.63 25.65 -19.60
N THR A 42 9.97 25.70 -19.61
CA THR A 42 10.74 26.47 -20.61
C THR A 42 10.47 25.91 -22.01
N VAL A 43 10.47 24.61 -22.25
CA VAL A 43 10.12 24.01 -23.54
C VAL A 43 8.69 24.35 -23.95
N LYS A 44 7.78 24.49 -22.98
CA LYS A 44 6.40 24.94 -23.20
C LYS A 44 6.25 26.44 -23.36
N GLY A 45 7.35 27.19 -23.48
CA GLY A 45 7.37 28.65 -23.69
C GLY A 45 7.02 29.49 -22.48
N LYS A 46 7.11 28.89 -21.27
CA LYS A 46 6.90 29.59 -20.01
C LYS A 46 8.18 30.25 -19.51
N THR A 47 8.03 31.25 -18.67
CA THR A 47 9.09 32.04 -18.09
C THR A 47 8.85 32.33 -16.61
N THR A 48 9.77 32.93 -15.91
CA THR A 48 9.59 33.40 -14.54
C THR A 48 8.40 34.36 -14.36
N ALA A 49 8.02 35.09 -15.44
CA ALA A 49 6.81 35.93 -15.42
C ALA A 49 5.50 35.10 -15.35
N ASP A 50 5.56 33.85 -15.75
CA ASP A 50 4.44 32.90 -15.65
C ASP A 50 4.41 32.12 -14.30
N GLY A 51 5.27 32.47 -13.35
CA GLY A 51 5.34 31.86 -12.03
C GLY A 51 6.38 30.75 -11.89
N MET A 52 7.28 30.57 -12.85
CA MET A 52 8.42 29.67 -12.68
C MET A 52 9.35 30.16 -11.56
N THR A 53 9.93 29.23 -10.81
CA THR A 53 10.84 29.57 -9.69
C THR A 53 12.21 30.03 -10.16
N ALA A 54 12.64 29.63 -11.35
CA ALA A 54 13.86 30.02 -12.03
C ALA A 54 13.74 29.72 -13.55
N ASP A 55 14.71 30.18 -14.33
CA ASP A 55 14.83 29.77 -15.73
C ASP A 55 15.20 28.28 -15.79
N GLY A 56 14.59 27.56 -16.72
CA GLY A 56 14.89 26.16 -16.96
C GLY A 56 15.82 25.93 -18.15
N ASP A 57 16.40 24.75 -18.25
CA ASP A 57 17.26 24.35 -19.37
C ASP A 57 16.47 23.42 -20.32
N ALA A 58 16.08 24.02 -21.47
CA ALA A 58 15.36 23.28 -22.53
C ALA A 58 16.19 22.11 -23.12
N SER A 59 17.53 22.17 -23.05
CA SER A 59 18.40 21.12 -23.58
C SER A 59 18.35 19.83 -22.76
N MET A 60 17.86 19.91 -21.53
CA MET A 60 17.67 18.77 -20.61
C MET A 60 16.32 18.07 -20.81
N VAL A 61 15.53 18.47 -21.81
CA VAL A 61 14.19 17.92 -22.04
C VAL A 61 14.15 17.11 -23.32
N TYR A 62 13.79 15.85 -23.20
CA TYR A 62 13.37 15.03 -24.32
C TYR A 62 11.87 15.17 -24.54
N THR A 63 11.46 15.43 -25.79
CA THR A 63 10.05 15.52 -26.16
C THR A 63 9.74 14.48 -27.21
N ALA A 64 8.67 13.69 -26.99
CA ALA A 64 8.11 12.78 -27.97
C ALA A 64 6.61 13.07 -28.14
N THR A 65 6.11 12.90 -29.37
CA THR A 65 4.67 13.03 -29.64
C THR A 65 4.10 11.66 -29.99
N TYR A 66 3.04 11.28 -29.30
CA TYR A 66 2.38 10.00 -29.47
C TYR A 66 0.97 10.19 -30.02
N SER A 67 0.48 9.14 -30.68
CA SER A 67 -0.94 8.95 -30.96
C SER A 67 -1.59 8.17 -29.83
N PHE A 68 -2.89 8.31 -29.66
CA PHE A 68 -3.64 7.53 -28.67
C PHE A 68 -3.48 6.03 -28.88
N ASP A 69 -3.11 5.30 -27.84
CA ASP A 69 -2.97 3.85 -27.83
C ASP A 69 -3.59 3.26 -26.55
N ALA A 70 -4.65 2.47 -26.72
CA ALA A 70 -5.34 1.74 -25.66
C ALA A 70 -5.16 0.21 -25.77
N THR A 71 -4.34 -0.27 -26.69
CA THR A 71 -4.17 -1.71 -26.95
C THR A 71 -2.83 -2.26 -26.50
N THR A 72 -1.75 -1.56 -26.78
CA THR A 72 -0.39 -1.99 -26.45
C THR A 72 -0.20 -2.14 -24.93
N TYR A 73 -0.84 -1.28 -24.15
CA TYR A 73 -0.68 -1.20 -22.71
C TYR A 73 -1.84 -1.80 -21.91
N ALA A 74 -2.73 -2.54 -22.59
CA ALA A 74 -3.82 -3.28 -21.93
C ALA A 74 -3.35 -4.48 -21.10
N LYS A 75 -2.06 -4.81 -21.16
CA LYS A 75 -1.42 -5.86 -20.37
C LYS A 75 -0.54 -5.25 -19.28
N ALA A 76 -0.53 -5.87 -18.11
CA ALA A 76 0.34 -5.47 -17.00
C ALA A 76 1.81 -5.65 -17.37
N TYR A 77 2.63 -4.64 -17.10
CA TYR A 77 4.04 -4.58 -17.52
C TYR A 77 4.89 -5.74 -17.01
N GLY A 78 4.73 -6.16 -15.79
CA GLY A 78 5.57 -7.21 -15.21
C GLY A 78 5.12 -8.63 -15.53
N THR A 79 3.82 -8.87 -15.65
CA THR A 79 3.22 -10.22 -15.75
C THR A 79 2.66 -10.54 -17.13
N GLY A 80 2.34 -9.53 -17.95
CA GLY A 80 1.66 -9.70 -19.22
C GLY A 80 0.18 -10.09 -19.09
N ASN A 81 -0.37 -10.13 -17.89
CA ASN A 81 -1.78 -10.40 -17.66
C ASN A 81 -2.65 -9.23 -18.09
N ASP A 82 -3.92 -9.51 -18.39
CA ASP A 82 -4.89 -8.45 -18.68
C ASP A 82 -5.05 -7.52 -17.48
N VAL A 83 -5.02 -6.21 -17.76
CA VAL A 83 -5.30 -5.19 -16.74
C VAL A 83 -6.80 -5.15 -16.48
N THR A 84 -7.19 -5.29 -15.22
CA THR A 84 -8.59 -5.17 -14.78
C THR A 84 -8.66 -4.31 -13.53
N SER A 85 -9.77 -3.59 -13.32
CA SER A 85 -9.99 -2.87 -12.08
C SER A 85 -10.35 -3.84 -10.95
N LEU A 86 -9.40 -4.07 -10.05
CA LEU A 86 -9.63 -4.88 -8.84
C LEU A 86 -10.48 -4.15 -7.79
N PHE A 87 -10.65 -2.84 -7.94
CA PHE A 87 -11.31 -1.97 -6.96
C PHE A 87 -12.68 -1.43 -7.43
N ALA A 88 -13.24 -1.98 -8.49
CA ALA A 88 -14.56 -1.55 -8.99
C ALA A 88 -15.66 -1.65 -7.91
N ALA A 89 -15.57 -2.65 -7.04
CA ALA A 89 -16.51 -2.81 -5.93
C ALA A 89 -16.33 -1.78 -4.80
N ALA A 90 -15.17 -1.12 -4.74
CA ALA A 90 -14.85 -0.07 -3.77
C ALA A 90 -15.07 1.35 -4.35
N ASP A 91 -15.64 1.46 -5.55
CA ASP A 91 -15.95 2.74 -6.16
C ASP A 91 -16.98 3.49 -5.31
N VAL A 92 -16.64 4.73 -4.92
CA VAL A 92 -17.51 5.57 -4.09
C VAL A 92 -18.84 5.89 -4.77
N ASN A 93 -18.90 5.87 -6.09
CA ASN A 93 -20.11 6.10 -6.88
C ASN A 93 -20.87 4.82 -7.23
N ARG A 94 -20.47 3.65 -6.72
CA ARG A 94 -21.16 2.38 -6.96
C ARG A 94 -22.65 2.44 -6.60
N TYR A 95 -22.99 3.23 -5.61
CA TYR A 95 -24.36 3.40 -5.11
C TYR A 95 -24.96 4.73 -5.56
N GLU A 96 -24.61 5.20 -6.76
CA GLU A 96 -25.23 6.36 -7.39
C GLU A 96 -26.76 6.24 -7.43
N GLY A 97 -27.43 7.38 -7.30
CA GLY A 97 -28.88 7.46 -7.36
C GLY A 97 -29.54 7.64 -6.01
N SER A 98 -28.81 7.74 -4.93
CA SER A 98 -29.32 8.16 -3.62
C SER A 98 -29.41 9.68 -3.47
N GLY A 99 -29.70 10.41 -4.56
CA GLY A 99 -29.79 11.88 -4.58
C GLY A 99 -28.54 12.56 -5.16
N ASP A 100 -28.28 13.80 -4.75
CA ASP A 100 -27.17 14.63 -5.24
C ASP A 100 -25.80 14.26 -4.65
N ASN A 101 -25.56 12.97 -4.45
CA ASN A 101 -24.41 12.48 -3.68
C ASN A 101 -23.30 11.88 -4.54
N THR A 102 -23.26 12.19 -5.83
CA THR A 102 -22.18 11.73 -6.73
C THR A 102 -20.90 12.48 -6.46
N VAL A 103 -19.82 11.76 -6.27
CA VAL A 103 -18.47 12.32 -6.14
C VAL A 103 -17.86 12.51 -7.52
N THR A 104 -17.43 13.74 -7.83
CA THR A 104 -16.68 14.00 -9.06
C THR A 104 -15.22 13.59 -8.87
N TYR A 105 -14.75 12.70 -9.74
CA TYR A 105 -13.36 12.26 -9.72
C TYR A 105 -12.41 13.32 -10.26
N TYR A 106 -11.16 13.28 -9.79
CA TYR A 106 -10.10 14.08 -10.37
C TYR A 106 -9.88 13.73 -11.84
N SER A 107 -9.73 14.74 -12.67
CA SER A 107 -9.48 14.58 -14.10
C SER A 107 -8.36 15.49 -14.56
N ARG A 108 -7.44 14.99 -15.36
CA ARG A 108 -6.41 15.80 -16.04
C ARG A 108 -7.00 16.76 -17.07
N SER A 109 -8.11 16.40 -17.67
CA SER A 109 -8.77 17.23 -18.67
C SER A 109 -9.45 18.45 -18.06
N ASN A 110 -9.83 18.37 -16.80
CA ASN A 110 -10.51 19.44 -16.08
C ASN A 110 -10.14 19.44 -14.60
N TRP A 111 -9.15 20.22 -14.24
CA TRP A 111 -8.77 20.44 -12.84
C TRP A 111 -9.72 21.38 -12.09
N GLU A 112 -10.58 22.11 -12.81
CA GLU A 112 -11.57 23.00 -12.21
C GLU A 112 -12.66 22.18 -11.53
N GLY A 113 -12.94 22.50 -10.27
CA GLY A 113 -14.00 21.83 -9.51
C GLY A 113 -13.66 20.42 -9.00
N THR A 114 -12.48 19.90 -9.28
CA THR A 114 -12.05 18.57 -8.77
C THR A 114 -11.59 18.62 -7.31
N VAL A 115 -11.24 19.79 -6.80
CA VAL A 115 -10.94 20.02 -5.39
C VAL A 115 -12.12 20.74 -4.76
N THR A 116 -13.00 20.00 -4.13
CA THR A 116 -14.14 20.59 -3.42
C THR A 116 -13.70 20.98 -2.02
N PRO A 117 -13.81 22.26 -1.62
CA PRO A 117 -13.39 22.70 -0.30
C PRO A 117 -14.32 22.27 0.84
N GLY A 118 -15.18 21.29 0.63
CA GLY A 118 -16.15 20.80 1.60
C GLY A 118 -16.29 19.29 1.60
N ALA A 119 -16.79 18.75 2.70
CA ALA A 119 -17.08 17.33 2.80
C ALA A 119 -18.30 16.98 1.93
N VAL A 120 -18.15 16.02 1.04
CA VAL A 120 -19.27 15.38 0.36
C VAL A 120 -19.90 14.40 1.36
N LYS A 121 -21.19 14.58 1.65
CA LYS A 121 -21.94 13.68 2.53
C LYS A 121 -22.70 12.70 1.66
N LEU A 122 -22.29 11.45 1.67
CA LEU A 122 -23.05 10.37 1.08
C LEU A 122 -24.06 9.86 2.13
N ALA A 123 -25.31 9.67 1.71
CA ALA A 123 -26.29 8.99 2.54
C ALA A 123 -26.15 7.48 2.37
N MET A 124 -26.28 6.73 3.45
CA MET A 124 -26.39 5.29 3.34
C MET A 124 -27.69 4.93 2.63
N THR A 125 -27.59 4.28 1.49
CA THR A 125 -28.77 3.76 0.76
C THR A 125 -29.21 2.44 1.37
N GLN A 126 -30.47 2.03 1.10
CA GLN A 126 -30.93 0.69 1.51
C GLN A 126 -30.07 -0.38 0.83
N GLN A 127 -29.70 -0.18 -0.44
CA GLN A 127 -28.82 -1.10 -1.17
C GLN A 127 -27.46 -1.27 -0.46
N LEU A 128 -26.82 -0.17 -0.07
CA LEU A 128 -25.55 -0.23 0.66
C LEU A 128 -25.70 -0.97 1.99
N PHE A 129 -26.79 -0.71 2.71
CA PHE A 129 -27.09 -1.42 3.96
C PHE A 129 -27.28 -2.92 3.70
N ASP A 130 -28.08 -3.30 2.71
CA ASP A 130 -28.34 -4.70 2.38
C ASP A 130 -27.06 -5.43 1.95
N ASP A 131 -26.17 -4.76 1.21
CA ASP A 131 -24.86 -5.31 0.78
C ASP A 131 -23.87 -5.50 1.96
N THR A 132 -24.11 -4.85 3.10
CA THR A 132 -23.28 -5.06 4.31
C THR A 132 -23.78 -6.18 5.22
N VAL A 133 -24.98 -6.66 4.98
CA VAL A 133 -25.60 -7.74 5.78
C VAL A 133 -25.37 -9.06 5.09
N LEU A 134 -24.55 -9.94 5.69
CA LEU A 134 -24.39 -11.31 5.23
C LEU A 134 -25.69 -12.08 5.49
N THR A 135 -26.21 -12.68 4.45
CA THR A 135 -27.34 -13.61 4.49
C THR A 135 -26.90 -15.04 4.18
N ASP A 136 -27.72 -16.02 4.47
CA ASP A 136 -27.41 -17.42 4.15
C ASP A 136 -27.19 -17.64 2.64
N SER A 137 -27.78 -16.80 1.79
CA SER A 137 -27.59 -16.85 0.33
C SER A 137 -26.22 -16.34 -0.13
N ASP A 138 -25.51 -15.57 0.69
CA ASP A 138 -24.19 -15.06 0.40
C ASP A 138 -23.08 -16.05 0.78
N LEU A 139 -23.46 -17.08 1.54
CA LEU A 139 -22.54 -18.15 1.89
C LEU A 139 -22.39 -19.12 0.70
N PRO A 140 -21.16 -19.62 0.46
CA PRO A 140 -20.95 -20.64 -0.57
C PRO A 140 -21.86 -21.84 -0.32
N SER A 141 -22.52 -22.34 -1.38
CA SER A 141 -23.27 -23.60 -1.27
C SER A 141 -22.35 -24.73 -0.81
N ALA A 142 -22.81 -25.50 0.14
CA ALA A 142 -22.11 -26.72 0.57
C ALA A 142 -22.26 -27.88 -0.43
N ASP A 143 -23.12 -27.73 -1.43
CA ASP A 143 -23.38 -28.76 -2.45
C ASP A 143 -22.15 -28.96 -3.34
N GLY A 144 -21.58 -30.15 -3.27
CA GLY A 144 -20.38 -30.50 -4.03
C GLY A 144 -19.06 -29.90 -3.49
N TYR A 145 -19.11 -29.24 -2.32
CA TYR A 145 -17.90 -28.74 -1.66
C TYR A 145 -17.16 -29.88 -0.96
N GLU A 146 -15.94 -30.13 -1.38
CA GLU A 146 -15.05 -31.03 -0.68
C GLU A 146 -14.42 -30.31 0.52
N TRP A 147 -14.83 -30.71 1.72
CA TRP A 147 -14.26 -30.13 2.93
C TRP A 147 -12.79 -30.51 3.08
N PRO A 148 -11.93 -29.54 3.39
CA PRO A 148 -10.51 -29.83 3.61
C PRO A 148 -10.36 -30.81 4.79
N VAL A 149 -9.38 -31.68 4.68
CA VAL A 149 -9.07 -32.66 5.74
C VAL A 149 -8.10 -32.00 6.71
N PHE A 150 -8.47 -32.00 7.98
CA PHE A 150 -7.68 -31.40 9.05
C PHE A 150 -7.07 -32.47 9.96
N GLY A 151 -5.92 -32.12 10.56
CA GLY A 151 -5.32 -32.98 11.59
C GLY A 151 -4.71 -34.27 11.07
N LYS A 152 -4.26 -34.31 9.80
CA LYS A 152 -3.54 -35.47 9.28
C LYS A 152 -2.23 -35.68 10.04
N GLN A 153 -1.82 -36.91 10.18
CA GLN A 153 -0.55 -37.26 10.82
C GLN A 153 0.60 -36.97 9.86
N ALA A 154 1.46 -36.03 10.20
CA ALA A 154 2.76 -35.78 9.60
C ALA A 154 3.66 -35.15 10.67
N ASP A 155 4.97 -35.35 10.53
CA ASP A 155 5.96 -34.87 11.52
C ASP A 155 6.71 -33.62 11.00
N LEU A 156 6.03 -32.78 10.21
CA LEU A 156 6.62 -31.58 9.66
C LEU A 156 6.55 -30.43 10.69
N GLN A 157 7.70 -29.85 10.96
CA GLN A 157 7.81 -28.65 11.79
C GLN A 157 7.96 -27.42 10.89
N LEU A 158 7.52 -26.25 11.34
CA LEU A 158 7.64 -25.00 10.57
C LEU A 158 9.09 -24.73 10.14
N ILE A 159 10.07 -25.08 10.97
CA ILE A 159 11.48 -24.90 10.64
C ILE A 159 11.93 -25.73 9.43
N ASN A 160 11.30 -26.88 9.21
CA ASN A 160 11.60 -27.73 8.05
C ASN A 160 11.13 -27.12 6.73
N MET A 161 10.17 -26.19 6.79
CA MET A 161 9.62 -25.51 5.63
C MET A 161 10.47 -24.32 5.17
N ARG A 162 11.54 -23.99 5.92
CA ARG A 162 12.42 -22.89 5.59
C ARG A 162 13.15 -23.14 4.27
N GLY A 163 12.94 -22.26 3.29
CA GLY A 163 13.54 -22.35 1.96
C GLY A 163 12.86 -23.34 1.01
N VAL A 164 11.75 -23.95 1.43
CA VAL A 164 10.86 -24.71 0.54
C VAL A 164 10.14 -23.73 -0.38
N ASP A 165 10.10 -24.02 -1.68
CA ASP A 165 9.38 -23.23 -2.66
C ASP A 165 7.89 -23.11 -2.29
N ALA A 166 7.31 -21.94 -2.53
CA ALA A 166 5.90 -21.68 -2.14
C ALA A 166 4.90 -22.60 -2.83
N ASP A 167 5.24 -23.08 -4.03
CA ASP A 167 4.40 -23.97 -4.84
C ASP A 167 4.72 -25.48 -4.57
N ASP A 168 5.61 -25.77 -3.62
CA ASP A 168 5.96 -27.17 -3.30
C ASP A 168 4.80 -27.87 -2.60
N PRO A 169 4.38 -29.08 -3.05
CA PRO A 169 3.30 -29.86 -2.43
C PRO A 169 3.52 -30.19 -0.95
N GLN A 170 4.73 -30.06 -0.44
CA GLN A 170 5.03 -30.26 0.97
C GLN A 170 4.27 -29.26 1.86
N TRP A 171 3.94 -28.08 1.35
CA TRP A 171 3.10 -27.12 2.08
C TRP A 171 1.69 -27.64 2.34
N GLU A 172 1.09 -28.37 1.39
CA GLU A 172 -0.22 -29.00 1.62
C GLU A 172 -0.12 -30.03 2.74
N THR A 173 0.90 -30.87 2.70
CA THR A 173 1.14 -31.87 3.77
C THR A 173 1.36 -31.18 5.13
N PHE A 174 2.10 -30.10 5.16
CA PHE A 174 2.33 -29.31 6.37
C PHE A 174 1.04 -28.68 6.89
N MET A 175 0.22 -28.08 6.02
CA MET A 175 -1.04 -27.43 6.40
C MET A 175 -2.09 -28.44 6.86
N ASP A 176 -2.15 -29.63 6.25
CA ASP A 176 -3.08 -30.69 6.59
C ASP A 176 -2.91 -31.24 8.02
N GLN A 177 -1.74 -31.03 8.63
CA GLN A 177 -1.51 -31.36 10.04
C GLN A 177 -2.32 -30.49 11.00
N LEU A 178 -2.65 -29.26 10.57
CA LEU A 178 -3.34 -28.30 11.43
C LEU A 178 -4.80 -28.73 11.64
N THR A 179 -5.27 -28.56 12.85
CA THR A 179 -6.69 -28.78 13.18
C THR A 179 -7.47 -27.51 12.77
N PHE A 180 -8.77 -27.68 12.53
CA PHE A 180 -9.68 -26.55 12.29
C PHE A 180 -9.58 -25.49 13.40
N ASN A 181 -9.51 -25.91 14.67
CA ASN A 181 -9.40 -24.99 15.80
C ASN A 181 -8.10 -24.18 15.79
N GLN A 182 -6.97 -24.75 15.34
CA GLN A 182 -5.70 -24.02 15.22
C GLN A 182 -5.80 -22.97 14.12
N LEU A 183 -6.36 -23.32 12.96
CA LEU A 183 -6.57 -22.38 11.86
C LEU A 183 -7.56 -21.27 12.24
N ALA A 184 -8.68 -21.61 12.85
CA ALA A 184 -9.65 -20.63 13.32
C ALA A 184 -9.04 -19.65 14.35
N LYS A 185 -8.19 -20.15 15.25
CA LYS A 185 -7.48 -19.28 16.22
C LYS A 185 -6.46 -18.38 15.56
N ILE A 186 -5.75 -18.81 14.53
CA ILE A 186 -4.84 -17.93 13.75
C ILE A 186 -5.64 -16.77 13.17
N CYS A 187 -6.79 -17.05 12.57
CA CYS A 187 -7.65 -16.02 11.98
C CYS A 187 -8.26 -15.09 13.03
N ALA A 188 -8.70 -15.65 14.17
CA ALA A 188 -9.41 -14.89 15.21
C ALA A 188 -8.50 -14.06 16.12
N ASN A 189 -7.24 -14.47 16.32
CA ASN A 189 -6.32 -13.87 17.28
C ASN A 189 -5.11 -13.20 16.60
N GLY A 190 -5.28 -12.71 15.39
CA GLY A 190 -4.21 -12.10 14.59
C GLY A 190 -3.95 -10.62 14.86
N LEU A 191 -4.57 -9.98 15.86
CA LEU A 191 -4.37 -8.56 16.11
C LEU A 191 -2.99 -8.31 16.75
N ARG A 192 -2.07 -7.75 15.97
CA ARG A 192 -0.69 -7.41 16.37
C ARG A 192 0.12 -8.59 16.92
N MET A 193 -0.23 -9.79 16.52
CA MET A 193 0.48 -11.00 16.92
C MET A 193 0.09 -12.17 16.04
N THR A 194 0.87 -13.23 16.08
CA THR A 194 0.44 -14.55 15.64
C THR A 194 0.58 -15.53 16.79
N ILE A 195 -0.42 -16.37 16.98
CA ILE A 195 -0.44 -17.33 18.09
C ILE A 195 0.64 -18.41 17.93
N ALA A 196 1.10 -18.98 19.04
CA ALA A 196 1.91 -20.18 19.02
C ALA A 196 1.07 -21.41 18.60
N ILE A 197 1.68 -22.32 17.84
CA ILE A 197 1.18 -23.66 17.56
C ILE A 197 2.32 -24.63 17.83
N ASN A 198 2.39 -25.10 19.07
CA ASN A 198 3.54 -25.85 19.58
C ASN A 198 3.75 -27.18 18.83
N GLU A 199 2.66 -27.80 18.36
CA GLU A 199 2.65 -29.08 17.66
C GLU A 199 3.48 -29.05 16.37
N ILE A 200 3.53 -27.90 15.70
CA ILE A 200 4.32 -27.68 14.48
C ILE A 200 5.54 -26.80 14.72
N GLY A 201 5.89 -26.49 15.97
CA GLY A 201 7.01 -25.64 16.33
C GLY A 201 6.87 -24.18 15.89
N LYS A 202 5.62 -23.70 15.65
CA LYS A 202 5.39 -22.29 15.35
C LYS A 202 5.38 -21.46 16.65
N PRO A 203 6.31 -20.51 16.82
CA PRO A 203 6.30 -19.64 18.00
C PRO A 203 5.18 -18.59 17.91
N GLU A 204 4.82 -18.01 19.04
CA GLU A 204 4.11 -16.74 19.07
C GLU A 204 5.01 -15.62 18.54
N THR A 205 4.43 -14.70 17.79
CA THR A 205 5.12 -13.49 17.33
C THR A 205 4.33 -12.27 17.75
N VAL A 206 5.05 -11.17 17.99
CA VAL A 206 4.44 -9.87 18.31
C VAL A 206 4.82 -8.89 17.22
N ASP A 207 3.82 -8.16 16.75
CA ASP A 207 3.97 -7.17 15.69
C ASP A 207 3.72 -5.78 16.24
N HIS A 208 4.33 -4.78 15.63
CA HIS A 208 4.14 -3.41 16.09
C HIS A 208 4.01 -2.41 14.94
N ASN A 209 3.55 -1.22 15.29
CA ASN A 209 3.32 -0.14 14.35
C ASN A 209 4.60 0.67 14.11
N GLY A 210 4.78 1.22 12.89
CA GLY A 210 5.89 2.10 12.67
C GLY A 210 6.29 2.34 11.22
N PRO A 211 5.54 3.15 10.43
CA PRO A 211 5.99 3.51 9.08
C PRO A 211 7.20 4.45 9.08
N SER A 212 7.44 5.19 10.14
CA SER A 212 8.61 6.08 10.30
C SER A 212 9.49 5.65 11.48
N GLY A 213 9.66 4.34 11.64
CA GLY A 213 10.39 3.71 12.73
C GLY A 213 9.48 3.04 13.76
N VAL A 214 10.08 2.17 14.55
CA VAL A 214 9.36 1.38 15.56
C VAL A 214 8.87 2.30 16.65
N THR A 215 7.56 2.28 16.91
CA THR A 215 7.01 3.03 18.02
C THR A 215 7.48 2.48 19.37
N GLN A 216 7.42 3.29 20.41
CA GLN A 216 7.90 2.90 21.75
C GLN A 216 7.27 1.58 22.21
N LYS A 217 8.11 0.70 22.71
CA LYS A 217 7.64 -0.52 23.35
C LYS A 217 7.14 -0.18 24.75
N TYR A 218 5.87 -0.47 24.95
CA TYR A 218 5.29 -0.54 26.28
C TYR A 218 5.13 -2.02 26.66
N SER A 219 5.21 -2.34 27.92
CA SER A 219 4.86 -3.68 28.37
C SER A 219 3.45 -4.01 27.96
N VAL A 220 3.23 -5.20 27.42
CA VAL A 220 1.90 -5.64 27.06
C VAL A 220 1.14 -5.98 28.34
N GLY A 221 0.07 -5.27 28.62
CA GLY A 221 -0.85 -5.59 29.72
C GLY A 221 -1.61 -6.89 29.43
N SER A 222 -2.24 -7.45 30.44
CA SER A 222 -3.05 -8.68 30.34
C SER A 222 -4.22 -8.61 29.33
N ASN A 223 -4.54 -7.40 28.87
CA ASN A 223 -5.57 -7.14 27.85
C ASN A 223 -5.01 -7.02 26.43
N GLY A 224 -3.72 -7.31 26.22
CA GLY A 224 -3.07 -7.20 24.91
C GLY A 224 -2.70 -5.78 24.46
N TYR A 225 -3.01 -4.75 25.27
CA TYR A 225 -2.63 -3.37 24.97
C TYR A 225 -1.29 -3.00 25.59
N ALA A 226 -0.57 -2.14 24.88
CA ALA A 226 0.68 -1.60 25.39
C ALA A 226 0.42 -0.75 26.65
N VAL A 227 1.09 -1.09 27.73
CA VAL A 227 1.05 -0.34 29.00
C VAL A 227 2.45 0.20 29.28
N GLN A 228 2.56 1.52 29.48
CA GLN A 228 3.81 2.12 29.90
C GLN A 228 4.18 1.57 31.28
N THR A 229 5.39 1.03 31.43
CA THR A 229 5.87 0.57 32.73
C THR A 229 6.60 1.69 33.42
N ASN A 230 6.59 1.65 34.77
CA ASN A 230 7.43 2.52 35.61
C ASN A 230 8.92 2.09 35.61
N ASP A 231 9.23 1.00 34.89
CA ASP A 231 10.60 0.49 34.76
C ASP A 231 11.17 1.02 33.43
N PRO A 232 12.10 2.01 33.47
CA PRO A 232 12.65 2.60 32.26
C PRO A 232 13.44 1.61 31.41
N ASP A 233 13.96 0.54 31.99
CA ASP A 233 14.74 -0.48 31.27
C ASP A 233 13.84 -1.43 30.46
N LYS A 234 12.55 -1.42 30.73
CA LYS A 234 11.54 -2.19 29.98
C LYS A 234 10.84 -1.39 28.88
N ASN A 235 11.09 -0.09 28.84
CA ASN A 235 10.52 0.81 27.84
C ASN A 235 11.56 1.07 26.76
N MET A 236 11.39 0.45 25.62
CA MET A 236 12.19 0.78 24.45
C MET A 236 11.78 2.15 23.90
N LYS A 237 12.75 2.99 23.64
CA LYS A 237 12.59 4.19 22.82
C LYS A 237 13.09 3.88 21.43
N GLY A 238 12.19 3.77 20.46
CA GLY A 238 12.57 3.61 19.05
C GLY A 238 13.19 4.90 18.48
N THR A 239 14.00 4.75 17.46
CA THR A 239 14.52 5.87 16.68
C THR A 239 13.39 6.52 15.88
N CYS A 240 13.33 7.86 15.89
CA CYS A 240 12.46 8.61 14.98
C CYS A 240 13.17 8.82 13.64
N TYR A 241 12.71 8.14 12.62
CA TYR A 241 13.18 8.36 11.25
C TYR A 241 12.36 9.48 10.59
N PRO A 242 12.88 10.08 9.50
CA PRO A 242 12.10 11.04 8.71
C PRO A 242 10.79 10.43 8.24
N CYS A 243 9.77 11.26 8.00
CA CYS A 243 8.52 10.78 7.42
C CYS A 243 8.75 10.27 5.98
N ASN A 244 7.91 9.35 5.54
CA ASN A 244 8.10 8.62 4.28
C ASN A 244 8.15 9.55 3.05
N GLY A 245 7.41 10.65 3.06
CA GLY A 245 7.49 11.66 1.99
C GLY A 245 8.88 12.28 1.86
N ILE A 246 9.58 12.53 2.97
CA ILE A 246 10.95 13.05 2.95
C ILE A 246 11.93 11.96 2.48
N ILE A 247 11.74 10.72 2.91
CA ILE A 247 12.56 9.59 2.46
C ILE A 247 12.42 9.42 0.94
N ALA A 248 11.21 9.46 0.42
CA ALA A 248 10.95 9.36 -1.02
C ALA A 248 11.54 10.53 -1.83
N ALA A 249 11.50 11.74 -1.27
CA ALA A 249 12.05 12.94 -1.90
C ALA A 249 13.58 12.88 -2.11
N THR A 250 14.27 11.98 -1.42
CA THR A 250 15.70 11.72 -1.66
C THR A 250 15.95 11.07 -3.03
N MET A 251 14.96 10.37 -3.58
CA MET A 251 15.06 9.55 -4.80
C MET A 251 16.26 8.58 -4.76
N ASN A 252 16.74 8.24 -3.57
CA ASN A 252 17.94 7.43 -3.35
C ASN A 252 17.57 6.06 -2.80
N SER A 253 17.43 5.08 -3.69
CA SER A 253 17.02 3.72 -3.35
C SER A 253 17.97 2.98 -2.41
N GLN A 254 19.28 3.30 -2.44
CA GLN A 254 20.26 2.73 -1.54
C GLN A 254 20.08 3.26 -0.12
N LEU A 255 19.97 4.57 0.04
CA LEU A 255 19.71 5.20 1.34
C LEU A 255 18.41 4.69 1.97
N VAL A 256 17.36 4.52 1.15
CA VAL A 256 16.08 3.98 1.62
C VAL A 256 16.22 2.55 2.13
N GLN A 257 16.99 1.72 1.43
CA GLN A 257 17.26 0.37 1.91
C GLN A 257 18.02 0.37 3.24
N GLU A 258 19.04 1.23 3.39
CA GLU A 258 19.77 1.41 4.64
C GLU A 258 18.86 1.86 5.80
N VAL A 259 17.92 2.77 5.53
CA VAL A 259 16.89 3.15 6.52
C VAL A 259 16.04 1.95 6.91
N GLY A 260 15.61 1.14 5.95
CA GLY A 260 14.88 -0.10 6.22
C GLY A 260 15.67 -1.09 7.09
N GLU A 261 16.97 -1.24 6.81
CA GLU A 261 17.84 -2.09 7.62
C GLU A 261 17.94 -1.62 9.08
N LEU A 262 18.06 -0.31 9.30
CA LEU A 262 18.09 0.27 10.63
C LEU A 262 16.75 0.11 11.37
N ILE A 263 15.63 0.31 10.69
CA ILE A 263 14.28 0.05 11.24
C ILE A 263 14.12 -1.43 11.61
N GLY A 264 14.62 -2.32 10.77
CA GLY A 264 14.61 -3.76 11.02
C GLY A 264 15.44 -4.14 12.26
N GLU A 265 16.62 -3.54 12.45
CA GLU A 265 17.43 -3.71 13.67
C GLU A 265 16.70 -3.22 14.93
N ASP A 266 16.08 -2.04 14.87
CA ASP A 266 15.29 -1.51 15.97
C ASP A 266 14.13 -2.45 16.34
N ALA A 267 13.44 -3.00 15.33
CA ALA A 267 12.35 -3.94 15.52
C ALA A 267 12.81 -5.25 16.16
N MET A 268 13.91 -5.82 15.69
CA MET A 268 14.52 -7.02 16.28
C MET A 268 14.94 -6.79 17.73
N TRP A 269 15.61 -5.67 17.99
CA TRP A 269 16.02 -5.31 19.33
C TRP A 269 14.82 -5.14 20.27
N ALA A 270 13.70 -4.62 19.74
CA ALA A 270 12.43 -4.52 20.48
C ALA A 270 11.74 -5.88 20.70
N GLY A 271 12.17 -6.92 20.00
CA GLY A 271 11.55 -8.25 20.03
C GLY A 271 10.27 -8.33 19.19
N TYR A 272 10.15 -7.51 18.14
CA TYR A 272 9.06 -7.56 17.19
C TYR A 272 9.43 -8.42 15.98
N ALA A 273 8.54 -9.31 15.59
CA ALA A 273 8.72 -10.15 14.41
C ALA A 273 8.11 -9.52 13.16
N GLY A 274 7.15 -8.63 13.32
CA GLY A 274 6.47 -7.94 12.25
C GLY A 274 6.26 -6.45 12.51
N LEU A 275 6.24 -5.68 11.42
CA LEU A 275 6.06 -4.24 11.45
C LEU A 275 4.86 -3.81 10.59
N TYR A 276 3.91 -3.09 11.15
CA TYR A 276 2.87 -2.37 10.41
C TYR A 276 3.46 -1.07 9.84
N GLY A 277 4.04 -1.14 8.72
CA GLY A 277 4.81 -0.24 7.91
C GLY A 277 5.30 -1.11 6.76
N THR A 278 5.72 -0.61 5.72
CA THR A 278 5.96 0.73 5.25
C THR A 278 4.70 1.52 4.87
N GLY A 279 4.83 2.81 4.55
CA GLY A 279 3.68 3.66 4.22
C GLY A 279 3.32 3.63 2.74
N LEU A 280 2.85 2.50 2.22
CA LEU A 280 2.51 2.29 0.82
C LEU A 280 1.07 2.71 0.49
N ASN A 281 0.79 3.97 0.49
CA ASN A 281 -0.43 4.58 -0.05
C ASN A 281 -0.05 5.75 -0.94
N ILE A 282 -0.94 6.20 -1.80
CA ILE A 282 -0.68 7.29 -2.74
C ILE A 282 -1.27 8.58 -2.21
N HIS A 283 -0.53 9.69 -2.31
CA HIS A 283 -1.05 11.02 -2.03
C HIS A 283 -2.07 11.40 -3.10
N ARG A 284 -3.36 11.30 -2.82
CA ARG A 284 -4.42 11.69 -3.77
C ARG A 284 -4.96 13.07 -3.42
N SER A 285 -5.29 13.28 -2.16
CA SER A 285 -5.81 14.54 -1.66
C SER A 285 -4.86 15.14 -0.62
N PRO A 286 -4.49 16.42 -0.74
CA PRO A 286 -3.69 17.10 0.29
C PRO A 286 -4.45 17.25 1.62
N TYR A 287 -5.76 17.03 1.62
CA TYR A 287 -6.59 17.11 2.81
C TYR A 287 -6.68 15.80 3.60
N SER A 288 -6.08 14.72 3.11
CA SER A 288 -5.97 13.49 3.89
C SER A 288 -5.07 13.69 5.10
N GLY A 289 -5.56 13.35 6.30
CA GLY A 289 -4.85 13.55 7.55
C GLY A 289 -3.61 12.69 7.74
N ARG A 290 -3.33 11.72 6.83
CA ARG A 290 -2.24 10.76 6.96
C ARG A 290 -1.26 10.75 5.79
N VAL A 291 -1.29 11.73 4.89
CA VAL A 291 -0.33 11.82 3.77
C VAL A 291 1.12 11.89 4.24
N PHE A 292 1.39 12.38 5.45
CA PHE A 292 2.75 12.46 6.01
C PHE A 292 3.44 11.09 6.15
N GLU A 293 2.70 10.01 6.29
CA GLU A 293 3.25 8.66 6.42
C GLU A 293 3.33 7.89 5.11
N TYR A 294 3.06 8.54 3.98
CA TYR A 294 3.12 7.94 2.64
C TYR A 294 4.20 8.60 1.79
N TYR A 295 4.70 7.86 0.78
CA TYR A 295 5.88 8.26 0.05
C TYR A 295 5.63 9.37 -0.96
N SER A 296 4.62 9.24 -1.84
CA SER A 296 4.44 10.14 -2.98
C SER A 296 3.02 10.08 -3.56
N GLU A 297 2.70 11.03 -4.42
CA GLU A 297 1.55 10.97 -5.34
C GLU A 297 1.81 10.09 -6.56
N ASP A 298 3.09 9.82 -6.86
CA ASP A 298 3.52 8.96 -7.96
C ASP A 298 3.56 7.49 -7.53
N GLY A 299 2.74 6.65 -8.18
CA GLY A 299 2.65 5.22 -7.85
C GLY A 299 3.93 4.44 -8.16
N ILE A 300 4.70 4.86 -9.16
CA ILE A 300 5.95 4.20 -9.54
C ILE A 300 7.03 4.52 -8.51
N LEU A 301 7.20 5.80 -8.19
CA LEU A 301 8.16 6.23 -7.16
C LEU A 301 7.81 5.57 -5.81
N THR A 302 6.54 5.61 -5.42
CA THR A 302 6.05 4.96 -4.19
C THR A 302 6.43 3.47 -4.17
N GLY A 303 6.13 2.73 -5.24
CA GLY A 303 6.42 1.30 -5.30
C GLY A 303 7.92 0.97 -5.27
N LEU A 304 8.75 1.76 -5.95
CA LEU A 304 10.21 1.56 -5.97
C LEU A 304 10.84 1.84 -4.61
N ILE A 305 10.44 2.89 -3.95
CA ILE A 305 10.93 3.28 -2.62
C ILE A 305 10.46 2.28 -1.56
N ASP A 306 9.18 1.96 -1.55
CA ASP A 306 8.59 0.96 -0.64
C ASP A 306 9.28 -0.40 -0.73
N ALA A 307 9.51 -0.88 -1.95
CA ALA A 307 10.19 -2.16 -2.16
C ALA A 307 11.60 -2.16 -1.55
N ARG A 308 12.33 -1.05 -1.62
CA ARG A 308 13.68 -0.95 -1.04
C ARG A 308 13.66 -0.91 0.47
N GLU A 309 12.77 -0.12 1.06
CA GLU A 309 12.62 -0.09 2.53
C GLU A 309 12.17 -1.46 3.06
N THR A 310 11.21 -2.09 2.40
CA THR A 310 10.74 -3.44 2.74
C THR A 310 11.88 -4.47 2.68
N VAL A 311 12.70 -4.46 1.63
CA VAL A 311 13.88 -5.34 1.52
C VAL A 311 14.86 -5.11 2.67
N GLY A 312 15.11 -3.85 3.03
CA GLY A 312 15.95 -3.49 4.17
C GLY A 312 15.42 -4.09 5.48
N ILE A 313 14.15 -3.86 5.80
CA ILE A 313 13.51 -4.38 7.03
C ILE A 313 13.54 -5.91 7.05
N GLN A 314 13.16 -6.56 5.93
CA GLN A 314 13.13 -8.02 5.82
C GLN A 314 14.52 -8.65 5.89
N SER A 315 15.58 -7.94 5.50
CA SER A 315 16.96 -8.43 5.63
C SER A 315 17.36 -8.75 7.06
N LYS A 316 16.65 -8.17 8.04
CA LYS A 316 16.84 -8.41 9.48
C LYS A 316 15.91 -9.50 10.02
N GLY A 317 15.09 -10.12 9.20
CA GLY A 317 14.15 -11.17 9.60
C GLY A 317 12.81 -10.66 10.12
N VAL A 318 12.52 -9.38 9.95
CA VAL A 318 11.23 -8.76 10.32
C VAL A 318 10.31 -8.74 9.11
N TYR A 319 9.13 -9.32 9.21
CA TYR A 319 8.15 -9.24 8.12
C TYR A 319 7.37 -7.92 8.15
N VAL A 320 6.89 -7.50 6.97
CA VAL A 320 6.33 -6.17 6.77
C VAL A 320 4.87 -6.27 6.34
N TYR A 321 4.01 -5.48 6.94
CA TYR A 321 2.63 -5.26 6.51
C TYR A 321 2.54 -3.89 5.84
N ASN A 322 2.77 -3.86 4.51
CA ASN A 322 2.66 -2.61 3.75
C ASN A 322 1.26 -2.01 3.90
N LYS A 323 1.17 -0.76 4.37
CA LYS A 323 -0.10 -0.11 4.66
C LYS A 323 -0.15 1.30 4.08
N HIS A 324 -1.33 1.76 3.68
CA HIS A 324 -2.59 1.03 3.66
C HIS A 324 -2.91 0.69 2.21
N PHE A 325 -2.27 -0.25 1.65
CA PHE A 325 -2.40 -0.63 0.26
C PHE A 325 -3.86 -0.92 -0.11
N VAL A 326 -4.58 0.03 -0.81
CA VAL A 326 -3.99 1.26 -1.35
C VAL A 326 -4.95 2.47 -1.22
N LEU A 327 -6.00 2.40 -0.37
CA LEU A 327 -7.15 3.29 -0.42
C LEU A 327 -7.41 4.05 0.90
N ASN A 328 -6.40 4.32 1.69
CA ASN A 328 -6.56 5.14 2.89
C ASN A 328 -6.42 6.63 2.56
N ASP A 329 -7.41 7.19 1.87
CA ASP A 329 -7.38 8.56 1.38
C ASP A 329 -8.13 9.55 2.28
N GLN A 330 -8.87 9.07 3.30
CA GLN A 330 -9.69 9.88 4.18
C GLN A 330 -9.57 9.43 5.64
N GLU A 331 -9.42 10.38 6.55
CA GLU A 331 -9.41 10.15 7.99
C GLU A 331 -10.58 10.86 8.72
N ASN A 332 -11.38 11.66 8.00
CA ASN A 332 -12.51 12.33 8.58
C ASN A 332 -13.55 11.33 9.09
N ASN A 333 -14.05 11.55 10.31
CA ASN A 333 -15.05 10.71 10.99
C ASN A 333 -14.60 9.26 11.25
N ARG A 334 -13.30 8.95 11.19
CA ARG A 334 -12.78 7.61 11.45
C ARG A 334 -13.23 7.02 12.78
N ALA A 335 -13.35 7.83 13.81
CA ALA A 335 -13.73 7.41 15.16
C ALA A 335 -15.22 7.53 15.45
N GLY A 336 -16.02 7.91 14.47
CA GLY A 336 -17.44 8.22 14.66
C GLY A 336 -18.37 7.51 13.67
N ILE A 337 -17.87 6.52 12.95
CA ILE A 337 -18.69 5.67 12.10
C ILE A 337 -19.36 4.63 13.02
N GLY A 338 -20.54 4.96 13.47
CA GLY A 338 -21.44 4.09 14.22
C GLY A 338 -22.76 3.99 13.51
#